data_dc7ed364e7f886cc480d14263eb1e297
#
_entry.id   dc7ed364e7f886cc480d14263eb1e297
#
_cell.length_a   1.000
_cell.length_b   1.000
_cell.length_c   1.000
_cell.angle_alpha   90.00
_cell.angle_beta   90.00
_cell.angle_gamma   90.00
#
_symmetry.space_group_name_H-M   'P 1'
#
loop_
_entity.id
_entity.type
_entity.pdbx_description
1 polymer ?
#
loop_
_entity_poly.entity_id
_entity_poly.type
_entity_poly.pdbx_seq_one_letter_code
_entity_poly.pdbx_strand_id
1 'polypeptide(L)'
;MSFIQRAWLYITRKKLKTLILLAILLCMSTIMLSGFAIKHSTDSAAQSLDKTLKAGFTLGNNPRTNPGTARGSGTVSNKDIDAVKNLEGVTDYVKRQNATVDFINTKLVPLPSGGSGYDAEKDKQFGNAATIIGVNKSESEKKFRAESLKLIAGRHITENDSHKILVHEDFAKANNLKLGSKIKLKANQYDTDNEHPSKDEVEVEIVGIFNGKNPKQATYQVELFENLFLTDLTTTRRLNAYTPQNEIYQDTTFFTKGTKQLDEVMARANKLPVNWQKYQLNKNSQELAGVTGAVNGVYGLIDGMLWATAL
;
A
#
# COMPACT_ATOMS: atom_id res chain seq x y z
N MET A 1 -5.86 68.22 -2.58
CA MET A 1 -5.32 66.93 -2.03
C MET A 1 -5.65 65.83 -3.00
N SER A 2 -4.64 65.10 -3.49
CA SER A 2 -4.86 63.95 -4.37
C SER A 2 -5.52 62.79 -3.59
N PHE A 3 -6.16 61.86 -4.31
CA PHE A 3 -6.77 60.67 -3.76
C PHE A 3 -5.76 59.84 -2.88
N ILE A 4 -4.53 59.73 -3.35
CA ILE A 4 -3.41 59.01 -2.72
C ILE A 4 -3.06 59.71 -1.37
N GLN A 5 -2.99 61.03 -1.32
CA GLN A 5 -2.70 61.78 -0.09
C GLN A 5 -3.81 61.61 0.97
N ARG A 6 -5.08 61.52 0.56
CA ARG A 6 -6.20 61.25 1.48
C ARG A 6 -6.16 59.82 2.02
N ALA A 7 -5.86 58.84 1.19
CA ALA A 7 -5.71 57.45 1.59
C ALA A 7 -4.56 57.29 2.62
N TRP A 8 -3.40 57.93 2.34
CA TRP A 8 -2.25 57.90 3.25
C TRP A 8 -2.56 58.54 4.61
N LEU A 9 -3.22 59.66 4.65
CA LEU A 9 -3.65 60.28 5.90
C LEU A 9 -4.67 59.45 6.67
N TYR A 10 -5.55 58.72 5.99
CA TYR A 10 -6.49 57.82 6.63
C TYR A 10 -5.78 56.65 7.31
N ILE A 11 -4.83 56.02 6.62
CA ILE A 11 -4.01 54.91 7.12
C ILE A 11 -3.21 55.34 8.36
N THR A 12 -2.55 56.50 8.29
CA THR A 12 -1.68 56.97 9.38
C THR A 12 -2.43 57.47 10.58
N ARG A 13 -3.65 58.01 10.40
CA ARG A 13 -4.50 58.50 11.52
C ARG A 13 -5.26 57.39 12.25
N LYS A 14 -5.59 56.26 11.58
CA LYS A 14 -6.38 55.17 12.16
C LYS A 14 -5.55 53.89 12.24
N LYS A 15 -4.36 53.98 12.82
CA LYS A 15 -3.34 52.91 12.86
C LYS A 15 -3.89 51.57 13.32
N LEU A 16 -4.72 51.51 14.38
CA LEU A 16 -5.27 50.28 14.91
C LEU A 16 -6.24 49.60 13.92
N LYS A 17 -7.14 50.36 13.27
CA LYS A 17 -8.04 49.80 12.26
C LYS A 17 -7.28 49.29 11.03
N THR A 18 -6.24 50.00 10.61
CA THR A 18 -5.39 49.60 9.49
C THR A 18 -4.60 48.34 9.83
N LEU A 19 -4.08 48.20 11.05
CA LEU A 19 -3.37 47.02 11.52
C LEU A 19 -4.29 45.80 11.58
N ILE A 20 -5.51 45.94 12.05
CA ILE A 20 -6.51 44.86 12.09
C ILE A 20 -6.84 44.43 10.64
N LEU A 21 -7.08 45.37 9.72
CA LEU A 21 -7.38 45.08 8.34
C LEU A 21 -6.20 44.36 7.64
N LEU A 22 -4.97 44.80 7.93
CA LEU A 22 -3.76 44.15 7.41
C LEU A 22 -3.61 42.71 7.94
N ALA A 23 -3.89 42.51 9.26
CA ALA A 23 -3.83 41.18 9.84
C ALA A 23 -4.86 40.22 9.22
N ILE A 24 -6.11 40.70 9.01
CA ILE A 24 -7.14 39.92 8.32
C ILE A 24 -6.71 39.57 6.90
N LEU A 25 -6.22 40.53 6.13
CA LEU A 25 -5.74 40.28 4.76
C LEU A 25 -4.58 39.29 4.71
N LEU A 26 -3.65 39.38 5.68
CA LEU A 26 -2.54 38.42 5.81
C LEU A 26 -3.07 37.01 6.13
N CYS A 27 -3.97 36.86 7.09
CA CYS A 27 -4.59 35.57 7.40
C CYS A 27 -5.32 34.97 6.20
N MET A 28 -6.15 35.77 5.50
CA MET A 28 -6.87 35.31 4.31
C MET A 28 -5.92 34.89 3.19
N SER A 29 -4.87 35.68 2.93
CA SER A 29 -3.85 35.37 1.92
C SER A 29 -3.11 34.07 2.27
N THR A 30 -2.78 33.86 3.54
CA THR A 30 -2.08 32.64 4.00
C THR A 30 -2.96 31.40 3.83
N ILE A 31 -4.24 31.50 4.18
CA ILE A 31 -5.21 30.40 4.00
C ILE A 31 -5.37 30.08 2.52
N MET A 32 -5.51 31.09 1.66
CA MET A 32 -5.66 30.92 0.22
C MET A 32 -4.42 30.28 -0.41
N LEU A 33 -3.22 30.76 -0.09
CA LEU A 33 -1.96 30.19 -0.59
C LEU A 33 -1.76 28.76 -0.11
N SER A 34 -2.09 28.46 1.16
CA SER A 34 -2.03 27.10 1.68
C SER A 34 -3.00 26.16 0.95
N GLY A 35 -4.23 26.62 0.68
CA GLY A 35 -5.21 25.86 -0.08
C GLY A 35 -4.73 25.54 -1.49
N PHE A 36 -4.15 26.52 -2.21
CA PHE A 36 -3.58 26.28 -3.54
C PHE A 36 -2.37 25.33 -3.50
N ALA A 37 -1.48 25.46 -2.51
CA ALA A 37 -0.33 24.58 -2.37
C ALA A 37 -0.76 23.11 -2.10
N ILE A 38 -1.73 22.90 -1.22
CA ILE A 38 -2.27 21.58 -0.94
C ILE A 38 -2.96 21.01 -2.19
N LYS A 39 -3.80 21.80 -2.87
CA LYS A 39 -4.47 21.37 -4.10
C LYS A 39 -3.45 20.95 -5.17
N HIS A 40 -2.45 21.76 -5.43
CA HIS A 40 -1.40 21.45 -6.41
C HIS A 40 -0.59 20.19 -6.06
N SER A 41 -0.21 20.03 -4.79
CA SER A 41 0.46 18.82 -4.31
C SER A 41 -0.42 17.57 -4.46
N THR A 42 -1.70 17.69 -4.15
CA THR A 42 -2.66 16.57 -4.25
C THR A 42 -2.93 16.20 -5.70
N ASP A 43 -3.09 17.19 -6.60
CA ASP A 43 -3.24 16.97 -8.05
C ASP A 43 -2.00 16.29 -8.64
N SER A 44 -0.81 16.74 -8.26
CA SER A 44 0.45 16.14 -8.70
C SER A 44 0.61 14.70 -8.22
N ALA A 45 0.28 14.43 -6.95
CA ALA A 45 0.30 13.09 -6.38
C ALA A 45 -0.74 12.17 -7.06
N ALA A 46 -1.97 12.67 -7.28
CA ALA A 46 -3.02 11.93 -7.97
C ALA A 46 -2.62 11.61 -9.43
N GLN A 47 -2.03 12.56 -10.15
CA GLN A 47 -1.54 12.34 -11.52
C GLN A 47 -0.36 11.36 -11.58
N SER A 48 0.53 11.39 -10.60
CA SER A 48 1.66 10.44 -10.51
C SER A 48 1.15 9.02 -10.23
N LEU A 49 0.28 8.85 -9.25
CA LEU A 49 -0.41 7.59 -8.95
C LEU A 49 -1.15 7.06 -10.18
N ASP A 50 -1.83 7.94 -10.89
CA ASP A 50 -2.61 7.66 -12.07
C ASP A 50 -1.75 7.12 -13.21
N LYS A 51 -0.64 7.77 -13.53
CA LYS A 51 0.29 7.32 -14.57
C LYS A 51 0.92 5.96 -14.23
N THR A 52 1.20 5.71 -12.96
CA THR A 52 1.97 4.54 -12.51
C THR A 52 1.09 3.30 -12.29
N LEU A 53 -0.16 3.48 -11.85
CA LEU A 53 -1.06 2.38 -11.49
C LEU A 53 -2.20 2.16 -12.49
N LYS A 54 -2.62 3.17 -13.25
CA LYS A 54 -3.79 3.08 -14.15
C LYS A 54 -3.64 2.10 -15.30
N ALA A 55 -2.43 1.86 -15.77
CA ALA A 55 -2.20 0.91 -16.85
C ALA A 55 -2.15 -0.54 -16.34
N GLY A 56 -2.91 -0.87 -15.31
CA GLY A 56 -2.92 -2.18 -14.71
C GLY A 56 -4.30 -2.63 -14.24
N PHE A 57 -4.45 -3.93 -14.10
CA PHE A 57 -5.63 -4.61 -13.55
C PHE A 57 -5.22 -5.80 -12.68
N THR A 58 -6.07 -6.17 -11.75
CA THR A 58 -5.82 -7.24 -10.80
C THR A 58 -6.81 -8.39 -11.03
N LEU A 59 -6.28 -9.61 -11.14
CA LEU A 59 -7.04 -10.86 -11.06
C LEU A 59 -7.13 -11.25 -9.59
N GLY A 60 -8.32 -11.32 -9.07
CA GLY A 60 -8.57 -11.71 -7.69
C GLY A 60 -9.89 -12.45 -7.55
N ASN A 61 -10.22 -12.85 -6.33
CA ASN A 61 -11.47 -13.50 -6.03
C ASN A 61 -12.68 -12.58 -6.35
N ASN A 62 -13.76 -13.18 -6.79
CA ASN A 62 -15.05 -12.50 -6.82
C ASN A 62 -15.71 -12.58 -5.43
N PRO A 63 -15.77 -11.49 -4.66
CA PRO A 63 -16.21 -11.55 -3.27
C PRO A 63 -17.67 -11.99 -3.09
N ARG A 64 -18.47 -11.95 -4.16
CA ARG A 64 -19.89 -12.37 -4.12
C ARG A 64 -20.05 -13.89 -4.23
N THR A 65 -19.20 -14.55 -4.98
CA THR A 65 -19.35 -15.97 -5.33
C THR A 65 -18.19 -16.83 -4.85
N ASN A 66 -17.07 -16.22 -4.51
CA ASN A 66 -15.89 -16.87 -3.97
C ASN A 66 -15.25 -15.96 -2.90
N PRO A 67 -15.69 -16.03 -1.66
CA PRO A 67 -15.16 -15.18 -0.58
C PRO A 67 -13.69 -15.48 -0.25
N GLY A 68 -13.12 -16.55 -0.83
CA GLY A 68 -11.74 -16.96 -0.59
C GLY A 68 -11.62 -18.06 0.47
N THR A 69 -10.47 -18.07 1.15
CA THR A 69 -10.19 -18.98 2.25
C THR A 69 -11.00 -18.62 3.50
N ALA A 70 -10.85 -19.35 4.59
CA ALA A 70 -11.57 -19.13 5.85
C ALA A 70 -11.39 -17.70 6.42
N ARG A 71 -10.28 -17.04 6.12
CA ARG A 71 -10.00 -15.63 6.49
C ARG A 71 -10.17 -14.64 5.33
N GLY A 72 -10.74 -15.08 4.20
CA GLY A 72 -10.97 -14.25 3.03
C GLY A 72 -9.74 -14.02 2.15
N SER A 73 -8.69 -14.84 2.30
CA SER A 73 -7.52 -14.80 1.43
C SER A 73 -7.84 -15.28 0.01
N GLY A 74 -7.06 -14.82 -0.97
CA GLY A 74 -7.23 -15.18 -2.37
C GLY A 74 -6.95 -16.65 -2.67
N THR A 75 -7.61 -17.15 -3.69
CA THR A 75 -7.51 -18.55 -4.15
C THR A 75 -7.11 -18.66 -5.62
N VAL A 76 -6.43 -17.64 -6.16
CA VAL A 76 -6.05 -17.60 -7.58
C VAL A 76 -4.94 -18.61 -7.86
N SER A 77 -5.13 -19.45 -8.89
CA SER A 77 -4.18 -20.50 -9.25
C SER A 77 -3.12 -20.04 -10.25
N ASN A 78 -1.97 -20.74 -10.29
CA ASN A 78 -0.95 -20.49 -11.31
C ASN A 78 -1.52 -20.65 -12.74
N LYS A 79 -2.38 -21.62 -12.97
CA LYS A 79 -3.01 -21.86 -14.28
C LYS A 79 -3.78 -20.62 -14.77
N ASP A 80 -4.59 -20.01 -13.88
CA ASP A 80 -5.39 -18.82 -14.23
C ASP A 80 -4.49 -17.59 -14.43
N ILE A 81 -3.44 -17.46 -13.62
CA ILE A 81 -2.44 -16.39 -13.77
C ILE A 81 -1.71 -16.50 -15.11
N ASP A 82 -1.23 -17.69 -15.44
CA ASP A 82 -0.46 -17.92 -16.69
C ASP A 82 -1.33 -17.70 -17.94
N ALA A 83 -2.63 -18.02 -17.86
CA ALA A 83 -3.55 -17.73 -18.95
C ALA A 83 -3.62 -16.22 -19.26
N VAL A 84 -3.68 -15.38 -18.21
CA VAL A 84 -3.73 -13.91 -18.36
C VAL A 84 -2.35 -13.33 -18.69
N LYS A 85 -1.29 -13.80 -18.04
CA LYS A 85 0.10 -13.36 -18.23
C LYS A 85 0.54 -13.44 -19.68
N ASN A 86 0.13 -14.51 -20.38
CA ASN A 86 0.54 -14.80 -21.75
C ASN A 86 -0.25 -14.01 -22.82
N LEU A 87 -1.18 -13.13 -22.41
CA LEU A 87 -1.90 -12.29 -23.35
C LEU A 87 -0.98 -11.22 -23.94
N GLU A 88 -1.11 -11.02 -25.25
CA GLU A 88 -0.45 -9.89 -25.93
C GLU A 88 -0.91 -8.56 -25.31
N GLY A 89 0.04 -7.69 -24.99
CA GLY A 89 -0.19 -6.39 -24.36
C GLY A 89 -0.01 -6.37 -22.84
N VAL A 90 0.12 -7.55 -22.19
CA VAL A 90 0.63 -7.65 -20.83
C VAL A 90 2.15 -7.47 -20.85
N THR A 91 2.67 -6.48 -20.15
CA THR A 91 4.10 -6.12 -20.15
C THR A 91 4.82 -6.52 -18.87
N ASP A 92 4.08 -6.60 -17.75
CA ASP A 92 4.62 -7.00 -16.46
C ASP A 92 3.50 -7.54 -15.55
N TYR A 93 3.87 -8.28 -14.52
CA TYR A 93 2.92 -8.82 -13.54
C TYR A 93 3.55 -9.00 -12.16
N VAL A 94 2.71 -8.93 -11.14
CA VAL A 94 3.09 -9.20 -9.75
C VAL A 94 2.12 -10.17 -9.12
N LYS A 95 2.63 -11.33 -8.73
CA LYS A 95 1.92 -12.30 -7.89
C LYS A 95 2.03 -11.90 -6.43
N ARG A 96 0.96 -12.10 -5.66
CA ARG A 96 0.95 -11.94 -4.21
C ARG A 96 0.50 -13.23 -3.54
N GLN A 97 1.32 -13.70 -2.60
CA GLN A 97 1.05 -14.86 -1.78
C GLN A 97 1.32 -14.53 -0.32
N ASN A 98 0.30 -14.59 0.53
CA ASN A 98 0.45 -14.28 1.94
C ASN A 98 0.81 -15.53 2.73
N ALA A 99 1.57 -15.33 3.81
CA ALA A 99 1.78 -16.33 4.85
C ALA A 99 1.81 -15.61 6.21
N THR A 100 1.06 -16.10 7.19
CA THR A 100 1.15 -15.61 8.56
C THR A 100 2.22 -16.40 9.30
N VAL A 101 3.19 -15.71 9.86
CA VAL A 101 4.38 -16.30 10.46
C VAL A 101 4.69 -15.71 11.83
N ASP A 102 5.28 -16.54 12.69
CA ASP A 102 5.91 -16.12 13.91
C ASP A 102 7.37 -15.71 13.64
N PHE A 103 7.78 -14.59 14.20
CA PHE A 103 9.17 -14.13 14.19
C PHE A 103 9.91 -14.70 15.39
N ILE A 104 10.85 -15.63 15.15
CA ILE A 104 11.47 -16.46 16.21
C ILE A 104 12.60 -15.72 16.94
N ASN A 105 13.48 -15.05 16.17
CA ASN A 105 14.68 -14.39 16.71
C ASN A 105 14.60 -12.85 16.67
N THR A 106 13.44 -12.30 16.35
CA THR A 106 13.20 -10.85 16.28
C THR A 106 11.83 -10.52 16.87
N LYS A 107 11.59 -9.25 17.18
CA LYS A 107 10.31 -8.78 17.72
C LYS A 107 9.69 -7.75 16.79
N LEU A 108 8.38 -7.84 16.63
CA LEU A 108 7.59 -6.84 15.92
C LEU A 108 7.67 -5.49 16.64
N VAL A 109 7.59 -4.41 15.87
CA VAL A 109 7.48 -3.06 16.42
C VAL A 109 6.13 -2.93 17.13
N PRO A 110 6.10 -2.52 18.42
CA PRO A 110 4.84 -2.40 19.16
C PRO A 110 4.02 -1.20 18.67
N LEU A 111 2.71 -1.24 18.93
CA LEU A 111 1.87 -0.06 18.72
C LEU A 111 2.38 1.13 19.54
N PRO A 112 2.25 2.37 19.04
CA PRO A 112 2.62 3.58 19.80
C PRO A 112 1.90 3.71 21.15
N SER A 113 0.68 3.17 21.26
CA SER A 113 -0.09 3.08 22.50
C SER A 113 0.37 1.97 23.46
N GLY A 114 1.34 1.16 23.03
CA GLY A 114 1.78 -0.04 23.73
C GLY A 114 0.93 -1.26 23.40
N GLY A 115 1.50 -2.47 23.65
CA GLY A 115 0.85 -3.74 23.37
C GLY A 115 0.77 -4.11 21.89
N SER A 116 -0.01 -5.17 21.62
CA SER A 116 -0.23 -5.68 20.25
C SER A 116 -1.56 -5.22 19.65
N GLY A 117 -2.46 -4.66 20.47
CA GLY A 117 -3.86 -4.39 20.11
C GLY A 117 -4.75 -5.62 20.25
N TYR A 118 -4.21 -6.76 20.71
CA TYR A 118 -4.96 -7.98 20.99
C TYR A 118 -5.27 -8.11 22.47
N ASP A 119 -6.30 -8.90 22.79
CA ASP A 119 -6.51 -9.37 24.16
C ASP A 119 -5.44 -10.44 24.54
N ALA A 120 -5.38 -10.79 25.83
CA ALA A 120 -4.33 -11.67 26.36
C ALA A 120 -4.30 -13.07 25.69
N GLU A 121 -5.43 -13.56 25.22
CA GLU A 121 -5.51 -14.84 24.51
C GLU A 121 -4.97 -14.73 23.09
N LYS A 122 -5.39 -13.70 22.36
CA LYS A 122 -4.89 -13.40 21.02
C LYS A 122 -3.42 -13.04 21.01
N ASP A 123 -2.92 -12.38 22.05
CA ASP A 123 -1.49 -12.10 22.21
C ASP A 123 -0.65 -13.36 22.31
N LYS A 124 -1.12 -14.41 22.99
CA LYS A 124 -0.43 -15.71 23.02
C LYS A 124 -0.37 -16.37 21.65
N GLN A 125 -1.39 -16.16 20.82
CA GLN A 125 -1.49 -16.76 19.49
C GLN A 125 -0.77 -15.95 18.41
N PHE A 126 -0.83 -14.62 18.47
CA PHE A 126 -0.42 -13.71 17.39
C PHE A 126 0.46 -12.54 17.83
N GLY A 127 0.85 -12.44 19.10
CA GLY A 127 1.57 -11.28 19.64
C GLY A 127 2.93 -11.00 18.98
N ASN A 128 3.57 -12.01 18.39
CA ASN A 128 4.80 -11.83 17.58
C ASN A 128 4.65 -12.43 16.18
N ALA A 129 3.42 -12.49 15.68
CA ALA A 129 3.10 -12.94 14.35
C ALA A 129 2.73 -11.78 13.43
N ALA A 130 3.13 -11.87 12.19
CA ALA A 130 2.69 -10.94 11.13
C ALA A 130 2.47 -11.67 9.81
N THR A 131 1.68 -11.08 8.94
CA THR A 131 1.54 -11.54 7.56
C THR A 131 2.72 -11.04 6.74
N ILE A 132 3.48 -11.97 6.18
CA ILE A 132 4.49 -11.66 5.17
C ILE A 132 3.88 -11.82 3.77
N ILE A 133 4.32 -10.99 2.84
CA ILE A 133 3.81 -10.95 1.46
C ILE A 133 4.89 -11.47 0.52
N GLY A 134 4.69 -12.67 -0.02
CA GLY A 134 5.52 -13.23 -1.08
C GLY A 134 5.18 -12.59 -2.42
N VAL A 135 6.18 -12.11 -3.12
CA VAL A 135 6.06 -11.49 -4.44
C VAL A 135 7.15 -12.01 -5.37
N ASN A 136 6.86 -12.04 -6.68
CA ASN A 136 7.91 -12.31 -7.68
C ASN A 136 8.78 -11.09 -7.97
N LYS A 137 8.24 -9.87 -7.79
CA LYS A 137 8.97 -8.60 -8.00
C LYS A 137 8.46 -7.55 -7.00
N SER A 138 9.24 -7.19 -6.01
CA SER A 138 8.81 -6.20 -5.02
C SER A 138 8.79 -4.77 -5.55
N GLU A 139 9.60 -4.43 -6.56
CA GLU A 139 9.59 -3.11 -7.20
C GLU A 139 8.24 -2.79 -7.84
N SER A 140 7.60 -3.81 -8.42
CA SER A 140 6.30 -3.68 -9.09
C SER A 140 5.10 -3.83 -8.13
N GLU A 141 5.33 -4.09 -6.83
CA GLU A 141 4.28 -4.15 -5.82
C GLU A 141 3.59 -2.79 -5.66
N LYS A 142 2.26 -2.80 -5.46
CA LYS A 142 1.41 -1.60 -5.49
C LYS A 142 1.90 -0.46 -4.60
N LYS A 143 2.39 -0.74 -3.38
CA LYS A 143 2.84 0.29 -2.43
C LYS A 143 4.16 0.93 -2.85
N PHE A 144 5.08 0.15 -3.43
CA PHE A 144 6.31 0.69 -4.02
C PHE A 144 6.00 1.51 -5.27
N ARG A 145 5.15 1.01 -6.17
CA ARG A 145 4.72 1.77 -7.35
C ARG A 145 3.98 3.06 -7.00
N ALA A 146 3.20 3.05 -5.92
CA ALA A 146 2.50 4.23 -5.41
C ALA A 146 3.42 5.17 -4.61
N GLU A 147 4.70 4.87 -4.51
CA GLU A 147 5.69 5.60 -3.71
C GLU A 147 5.32 5.74 -2.21
N SER A 148 4.34 4.95 -1.74
CA SER A 148 3.99 4.85 -0.32
C SER A 148 5.10 4.18 0.48
N LEU A 149 5.87 3.32 -0.19
CA LEU A 149 7.10 2.71 0.32
C LEU A 149 8.26 3.12 -0.59
N LYS A 150 9.42 3.37 0.01
CA LYS A 150 10.66 3.69 -0.72
C LYS A 150 11.79 2.80 -0.24
N LEU A 151 12.46 2.13 -1.16
CA LEU A 151 13.68 1.39 -0.83
C LEU A 151 14.78 2.40 -0.49
N ILE A 152 15.37 2.27 0.68
CA ILE A 152 16.43 3.20 1.19
C ILE A 152 17.80 2.54 1.26
N ALA A 153 17.86 1.19 1.26
CA ALA A 153 19.11 0.44 1.23
C ALA A 153 18.90 -0.93 0.59
N GLY A 154 19.94 -1.46 -0.04
CA GLY A 154 19.92 -2.78 -0.67
C GLY A 154 19.20 -2.81 -2.03
N ARG A 155 18.44 -3.86 -2.29
CA ARG A 155 17.76 -4.11 -3.56
C ARG A 155 16.36 -4.70 -3.38
N HIS A 156 15.57 -4.61 -4.43
CA HIS A 156 14.27 -5.28 -4.52
C HIS A 156 14.39 -6.81 -4.65
N ILE A 157 13.31 -7.51 -4.27
CA ILE A 157 13.09 -8.93 -4.55
C ILE A 157 12.88 -9.11 -6.05
N THR A 158 13.45 -10.17 -6.61
CA THR A 158 13.34 -10.58 -7.99
C THR A 158 12.78 -12.01 -8.11
N GLU A 159 12.40 -12.45 -9.30
CA GLU A 159 11.85 -13.80 -9.53
C GLU A 159 12.82 -14.93 -9.19
N ASN A 160 14.14 -14.64 -9.22
CA ASN A 160 15.19 -15.63 -8.97
C ASN A 160 15.59 -15.71 -7.49
N ASP A 161 14.99 -14.90 -6.63
CA ASP A 161 15.31 -14.89 -5.22
C ASP A 161 14.69 -16.08 -4.47
N SER A 162 15.43 -16.56 -3.48
CA SER A 162 15.01 -17.59 -2.55
C SER A 162 15.50 -17.24 -1.15
N HIS A 163 14.61 -17.30 -0.17
CA HIS A 163 14.88 -16.96 1.23
C HIS A 163 15.41 -15.54 1.43
N LYS A 164 14.80 -14.57 0.73
CA LYS A 164 15.12 -13.15 0.82
C LYS A 164 13.93 -12.35 1.33
N ILE A 165 14.21 -11.29 2.11
CA ILE A 165 13.18 -10.46 2.71
C ILE A 165 13.54 -8.98 2.64
N LEU A 166 12.52 -8.13 2.46
CA LEU A 166 12.59 -6.69 2.65
C LEU A 166 11.89 -6.36 3.97
N VAL A 167 12.50 -5.48 4.74
CA VAL A 167 12.00 -5.03 6.05
C VAL A 167 11.94 -3.51 6.13
N HIS A 168 11.07 -3.00 6.98
CA HIS A 168 11.00 -1.57 7.28
C HIS A 168 12.22 -1.13 8.13
N GLU A 169 12.66 0.12 7.94
CA GLU A 169 13.83 0.66 8.66
C GLU A 169 13.67 0.63 10.19
N ASP A 170 12.48 0.91 10.72
CA ASP A 170 12.24 0.93 12.16
C ASP A 170 12.21 -0.47 12.77
N PHE A 171 11.70 -1.47 12.03
CA PHE A 171 11.86 -2.87 12.43
C PHE A 171 13.34 -3.29 12.46
N ALA A 172 14.10 -2.90 11.44
CA ALA A 172 15.53 -3.19 11.38
C ALA A 172 16.28 -2.52 12.56
N LYS A 173 15.98 -1.25 12.85
CA LYS A 173 16.56 -0.52 14.00
C LYS A 173 16.20 -1.16 15.33
N ALA A 174 14.91 -1.49 15.56
CA ALA A 174 14.43 -2.08 16.81
C ALA A 174 15.09 -3.43 17.14
N ASN A 175 15.50 -4.17 16.11
CA ASN A 175 16.12 -5.49 16.23
C ASN A 175 17.65 -5.49 15.95
N ASN A 176 18.29 -4.32 15.79
CA ASN A 176 19.72 -4.19 15.44
C ASN A 176 20.12 -4.95 14.16
N LEU A 177 19.25 -4.94 13.15
CA LEU A 177 19.44 -5.66 11.89
C LEU A 177 20.00 -4.73 10.80
N LYS A 178 20.68 -5.33 9.83
CA LYS A 178 21.27 -4.66 8.66
C LYS A 178 21.12 -5.55 7.43
N LEU A 179 21.47 -5.04 6.26
CA LEU A 179 21.57 -5.87 5.04
C LEU A 179 22.45 -7.10 5.30
N GLY A 180 22.01 -8.26 4.84
CA GLY A 180 22.64 -9.55 5.09
C GLY A 180 22.32 -10.18 6.44
N SER A 181 21.63 -9.49 7.36
CA SER A 181 21.14 -10.11 8.60
C SER A 181 20.09 -11.17 8.31
N LYS A 182 20.01 -12.19 9.16
CA LYS A 182 19.12 -13.32 8.99
C LYS A 182 18.00 -13.31 10.02
N ILE A 183 16.78 -13.53 9.55
CA ILE A 183 15.57 -13.64 10.35
C ILE A 183 15.04 -15.07 10.25
N LYS A 184 14.61 -15.63 11.35
CA LYS A 184 13.97 -16.94 11.41
C LYS A 184 12.46 -16.79 11.53
N LEU A 185 11.77 -17.42 10.60
CA LEU A 185 10.32 -17.41 10.46
C LEU A 185 9.78 -18.83 10.64
N LYS A 186 8.60 -18.94 11.23
CA LYS A 186 7.86 -20.19 11.34
C LYS A 186 6.39 -19.91 11.02
N ALA A 187 5.75 -20.80 10.26
CA ALA A 187 4.33 -20.64 9.98
C ALA A 187 3.52 -20.64 11.29
N ASN A 188 2.64 -19.63 11.47
CA ASN A 188 1.82 -19.53 12.67
C ASN A 188 0.76 -20.64 12.66
N GLN A 189 0.69 -21.41 13.75
CA GLN A 189 -0.19 -22.57 13.87
C GLN A 189 -1.68 -22.21 14.03
N TYR A 190 -1.99 -20.95 14.35
CA TYR A 190 -3.35 -20.47 14.55
C TYR A 190 -3.91 -19.79 13.29
N ASP A 191 -3.12 -19.70 12.22
CA ASP A 191 -3.60 -19.19 10.94
C ASP A 191 -4.47 -20.24 10.25
N THR A 192 -5.78 -19.97 10.22
CA THR A 192 -6.77 -20.88 9.65
C THR A 192 -6.74 -20.93 8.11
N ASP A 193 -6.04 -19.99 7.44
CA ASP A 193 -5.85 -20.04 6.00
C ASP A 193 -4.80 -21.07 5.59
N ASN A 194 -4.00 -21.51 6.54
CA ASN A 194 -2.95 -22.48 6.33
C ASN A 194 -3.38 -23.85 6.89
N GLU A 195 -4.06 -24.63 6.09
CA GLU A 195 -4.57 -25.96 6.48
C GLU A 195 -3.44 -26.93 6.84
N HIS A 196 -2.27 -26.78 6.21
CA HIS A 196 -1.10 -27.65 6.38
C HIS A 196 0.19 -26.82 6.51
N PRO A 197 0.34 -26.00 7.58
CA PRO A 197 1.52 -25.18 7.74
C PRO A 197 2.79 -26.02 7.87
N SER A 198 3.87 -25.55 7.26
CA SER A 198 5.18 -26.13 7.49
C SER A 198 5.53 -26.04 8.98
N LYS A 199 6.07 -27.15 9.52
CA LYS A 199 6.59 -27.18 10.91
C LYS A 199 8.02 -26.64 11.00
N ASP A 200 8.69 -26.49 9.86
CA ASP A 200 10.07 -26.07 9.77
C ASP A 200 10.23 -24.58 10.01
N GLU A 201 11.32 -24.20 10.63
CA GLU A 201 11.80 -22.82 10.61
C GLU A 201 12.41 -22.51 9.23
N VAL A 202 12.12 -21.34 8.72
CA VAL A 202 12.70 -20.82 7.48
C VAL A 202 13.56 -19.61 7.82
N GLU A 203 14.86 -19.70 7.51
CA GLU A 203 15.77 -18.58 7.65
C GLU A 203 15.77 -17.75 6.37
N VAL A 204 15.56 -16.43 6.47
CA VAL A 204 15.55 -15.47 5.37
C VAL A 204 16.59 -14.38 5.60
N GLU A 205 17.23 -13.92 4.53
CA GLU A 205 18.24 -12.87 4.55
C GLU A 205 17.63 -11.53 4.13
N ILE A 206 17.94 -10.47 4.87
CA ILE A 206 17.53 -9.09 4.54
C ILE A 206 18.35 -8.61 3.33
N VAL A 207 17.70 -8.40 2.20
CA VAL A 207 18.31 -7.87 0.98
C VAL A 207 17.92 -6.44 0.67
N GLY A 208 16.90 -5.92 1.33
CA GLY A 208 16.47 -4.53 1.19
C GLY A 208 15.82 -4.00 2.45
N ILE A 209 16.04 -2.71 2.68
CA ILE A 209 15.43 -1.94 3.75
C ILE A 209 14.63 -0.81 3.10
N PHE A 210 13.39 -0.63 3.53
CA PHE A 210 12.52 0.40 3.01
C PHE A 210 11.96 1.27 4.12
N ASN A 211 11.43 2.42 3.76
CA ASN A 211 10.64 3.29 4.64
C ASN A 211 9.25 3.56 4.06
N GLY A 212 8.39 4.10 4.90
CA GLY A 212 7.02 4.48 4.59
C GLY A 212 6.27 4.81 5.88
N LYS A 213 5.10 5.43 5.75
CA LYS A 213 4.26 5.74 6.91
C LYS A 213 2.84 5.27 6.69
N ASN A 214 2.24 4.73 7.73
CA ASN A 214 0.84 4.36 7.70
C ASN A 214 -0.03 5.58 7.30
N PRO A 215 -0.92 5.44 6.31
CA PRO A 215 -1.84 6.51 5.93
C PRO A 215 -2.94 6.75 6.98
N LYS A 216 -3.17 5.78 7.85
CA LYS A 216 -4.15 5.82 8.94
C LYS A 216 -3.53 5.29 10.22
N GLN A 217 -4.11 5.65 11.37
CA GLN A 217 -3.71 5.08 12.65
C GLN A 217 -3.99 3.58 12.67
N ALA A 218 -2.98 2.79 13.03
CA ALA A 218 -3.10 1.34 13.18
C ALA A 218 -3.82 1.00 14.49
N THR A 219 -4.70 0.01 14.44
CA THR A 219 -5.38 -0.57 15.60
C THR A 219 -4.62 -1.78 16.13
N TYR A 220 -4.04 -2.55 15.22
CA TYR A 220 -3.24 -3.73 15.50
C TYR A 220 -1.79 -3.54 15.08
N GLN A 221 -0.90 -4.16 15.82
CA GLN A 221 0.54 -4.15 15.56
C GLN A 221 0.89 -4.62 14.14
N VAL A 222 0.16 -5.60 13.61
CA VAL A 222 0.33 -6.13 12.25
C VAL A 222 -0.08 -5.18 11.13
N GLU A 223 -0.82 -4.10 11.45
CA GLU A 223 -1.23 -3.07 10.49
C GLU A 223 -0.17 -1.99 10.29
N LEU A 224 0.85 -1.95 11.16
CA LEU A 224 1.95 -1.00 11.07
C LEU A 224 2.80 -1.29 9.82
N PHE A 225 3.19 -0.25 9.09
CA PHE A 225 4.16 -0.37 7.99
C PHE A 225 5.52 -0.82 8.48
N GLU A 226 5.86 -0.54 9.72
CA GLU A 226 7.03 -1.03 10.44
C GLU A 226 7.04 -2.57 10.54
N ASN A 227 5.87 -3.20 10.51
CA ASN A 227 5.67 -4.65 10.52
C ASN A 227 5.17 -5.21 9.18
N LEU A 228 5.36 -4.46 8.10
CA LEU A 228 5.15 -4.95 6.76
C LEU A 228 6.42 -5.62 6.24
N PHE A 229 6.27 -6.83 5.70
CA PHE A 229 7.36 -7.63 5.19
C PHE A 229 7.06 -8.11 3.78
N LEU A 230 8.02 -7.93 2.86
CA LEU A 230 7.95 -8.52 1.53
C LEU A 230 9.04 -9.58 1.39
N THR A 231 8.70 -10.72 0.84
CA THR A 231 9.63 -11.83 0.64
C THR A 231 9.45 -12.43 -0.76
N ASP A 232 10.34 -13.32 -1.16
CA ASP A 232 10.18 -14.10 -2.38
C ASP A 232 9.11 -15.19 -2.25
N LEU A 233 8.59 -15.65 -3.39
CA LEU A 233 7.55 -16.68 -3.44
C LEU A 233 8.01 -18.06 -2.94
N THR A 234 9.31 -18.37 -3.06
CA THR A 234 9.85 -19.64 -2.56
C THR A 234 9.72 -19.73 -1.05
N THR A 235 9.93 -18.61 -0.36
CA THR A 235 9.77 -18.52 1.10
C THR A 235 8.32 -18.75 1.52
N THR A 236 7.36 -18.05 0.94
CA THR A 236 5.94 -18.23 1.30
C THR A 236 5.41 -19.60 0.89
N ARG A 237 5.81 -20.12 -0.25
CA ARG A 237 5.48 -21.48 -0.70
C ARG A 237 5.94 -22.53 0.32
N ARG A 238 7.17 -22.39 0.84
CA ARG A 238 7.72 -23.31 1.85
C ARG A 238 6.96 -23.20 3.18
N LEU A 239 6.68 -21.98 3.64
CA LEU A 239 5.95 -21.76 4.91
C LEU A 239 4.51 -22.28 4.86
N ASN A 240 3.82 -22.14 3.73
CA ASN A 240 2.48 -22.64 3.49
C ASN A 240 2.45 -24.13 3.07
N ALA A 241 3.61 -24.79 2.98
CA ALA A 241 3.76 -26.17 2.48
C ALA A 241 3.06 -26.40 1.13
N TYR A 242 3.05 -25.39 0.25
CA TYR A 242 2.46 -25.51 -1.08
C TYR A 242 3.31 -26.37 -2.00
N THR A 243 2.61 -27.11 -2.84
CA THR A 243 3.13 -27.80 -4.02
C THR A 243 2.68 -27.07 -5.28
N PRO A 244 3.29 -27.34 -6.45
CA PRO A 244 2.84 -26.74 -7.70
C PRO A 244 1.35 -26.99 -8.03
N GLN A 245 0.76 -28.04 -7.46
CA GLN A 245 -0.62 -28.45 -7.71
C GLN A 245 -1.65 -27.71 -6.85
N ASN A 246 -1.27 -27.35 -5.60
CA ASN A 246 -2.18 -26.69 -4.64
C ASN A 246 -1.79 -25.24 -4.32
N GLU A 247 -0.78 -24.70 -4.99
CA GLU A 247 -0.33 -23.35 -4.78
C GLU A 247 -1.40 -22.32 -5.18
N ILE A 248 -1.76 -21.46 -4.28
CA ILE A 248 -2.73 -20.38 -4.47
C ILE A 248 -2.09 -19.02 -4.15
N TYR A 249 -2.66 -17.99 -4.74
CA TYR A 249 -2.22 -16.60 -4.58
C TYR A 249 -3.37 -15.73 -4.10
N GLN A 250 -3.02 -14.69 -3.35
CA GLN A 250 -3.95 -13.66 -2.90
C GLN A 250 -4.61 -12.97 -4.09
N ASP A 251 -3.77 -12.50 -4.98
CA ASP A 251 -4.12 -11.87 -6.24
C ASP A 251 -2.90 -11.82 -7.17
N THR A 252 -3.14 -11.40 -8.40
CA THR A 252 -2.07 -11.04 -9.33
C THR A 252 -2.43 -9.77 -10.06
N THR A 253 -1.53 -8.79 -10.02
CA THR A 253 -1.67 -7.54 -10.75
C THR A 253 -0.90 -7.64 -12.06
N PHE A 254 -1.54 -7.29 -13.18
CA PHE A 254 -0.98 -7.24 -14.52
C PHE A 254 -0.90 -5.80 -15.00
N PHE A 255 0.13 -5.48 -15.78
CA PHE A 255 0.37 -4.16 -16.32
C PHE A 255 0.41 -4.17 -17.84
N THR A 256 -0.02 -3.07 -18.45
CA THR A 256 -0.01 -2.83 -19.90
C THR A 256 0.82 -1.59 -20.21
N LYS A 257 1.16 -1.35 -21.49
CA LYS A 257 1.93 -0.16 -21.89
C LYS A 257 1.22 1.18 -21.63
N GLY A 258 -0.09 1.15 -21.43
CA GLY A 258 -0.86 2.36 -21.17
C GLY A 258 -2.35 2.07 -21.04
N THR A 259 -3.10 3.07 -20.58
CA THR A 259 -4.53 2.97 -20.31
C THR A 259 -5.36 2.65 -21.55
N LYS A 260 -4.94 3.05 -22.75
CA LYS A 260 -5.66 2.70 -23.99
C LYS A 260 -5.67 1.21 -24.29
N GLN A 261 -4.56 0.51 -24.00
CA GLN A 261 -4.47 -0.94 -24.20
C GLN A 261 -5.12 -1.75 -23.09
N LEU A 262 -5.31 -1.14 -21.91
CA LEU A 262 -5.84 -1.81 -20.74
C LEU A 262 -7.22 -2.44 -21.01
N ASP A 263 -8.14 -1.68 -21.59
CA ASP A 263 -9.51 -2.13 -21.86
C ASP A 263 -9.56 -3.26 -22.89
N GLU A 264 -8.71 -3.20 -23.92
CA GLU A 264 -8.59 -4.24 -24.92
C GLU A 264 -8.00 -5.53 -24.33
N VAL A 265 -6.96 -5.42 -23.51
CA VAL A 265 -6.35 -6.58 -22.82
C VAL A 265 -7.34 -7.20 -21.84
N MET A 266 -8.05 -6.39 -21.04
CA MET A 266 -9.08 -6.90 -20.14
C MET A 266 -10.24 -7.59 -20.90
N ALA A 267 -10.69 -7.02 -22.02
CA ALA A 267 -11.72 -7.63 -22.84
C ALA A 267 -11.28 -9.00 -23.41
N ARG A 268 -9.99 -9.15 -23.77
CA ARG A 268 -9.41 -10.43 -24.17
C ARG A 268 -9.25 -11.38 -22.99
N ALA A 269 -8.82 -10.89 -21.84
CA ALA A 269 -8.68 -11.68 -20.62
C ALA A 269 -10.02 -12.29 -20.19
N ASN A 270 -11.11 -11.54 -20.26
CA ASN A 270 -12.46 -12.03 -19.95
C ASN A 270 -12.96 -13.15 -20.88
N LYS A 271 -12.32 -13.36 -22.03
CA LYS A 271 -12.64 -14.45 -22.96
C LYS A 271 -11.83 -15.73 -22.70
N LEU A 272 -10.86 -15.68 -21.79
CA LEU A 272 -10.05 -16.83 -21.44
C LEU A 272 -10.86 -17.89 -20.69
N PRO A 273 -10.46 -19.18 -20.74
CA PRO A 273 -11.12 -20.27 -20.03
C PRO A 273 -10.78 -20.25 -18.53
N VAL A 274 -10.98 -19.11 -17.90
CA VAL A 274 -10.86 -18.88 -16.45
C VAL A 274 -12.26 -18.97 -15.85
N ASN A 275 -12.35 -19.47 -14.63
CA ASN A 275 -13.64 -19.55 -13.95
C ASN A 275 -14.09 -18.17 -13.43
N TRP A 276 -14.69 -17.36 -14.30
CA TRP A 276 -15.16 -16.00 -13.97
C TRP A 276 -16.32 -15.96 -12.98
N GLN A 277 -16.89 -17.08 -12.57
CA GLN A 277 -17.77 -17.13 -11.41
C GLN A 277 -16.99 -17.02 -10.10
N LYS A 278 -15.76 -17.57 -10.05
CA LYS A 278 -14.89 -17.52 -8.87
C LYS A 278 -14.00 -16.29 -8.81
N TYR A 279 -13.64 -15.73 -9.96
CA TYR A 279 -12.66 -14.65 -10.08
C TYR A 279 -13.23 -13.44 -10.80
N GLN A 280 -12.57 -12.33 -10.64
CA GLN A 280 -12.89 -11.09 -11.35
C GLN A 280 -11.62 -10.31 -11.69
N LEU A 281 -11.73 -9.46 -12.70
CA LEU A 281 -10.71 -8.49 -13.07
C LEU A 281 -11.13 -7.10 -12.59
N ASN A 282 -10.30 -6.48 -11.77
CA ASN A 282 -10.51 -5.13 -11.29
C ASN A 282 -9.45 -4.20 -11.87
N LYS A 283 -9.86 -3.07 -12.45
CA LYS A 283 -8.91 -2.02 -12.82
C LYS A 283 -8.25 -1.45 -11.56
N ASN A 284 -6.95 -1.25 -11.59
CA ASN A 284 -6.24 -0.63 -10.47
C ASN A 284 -6.78 0.77 -10.15
N SER A 285 -7.30 1.50 -11.15
CA SER A 285 -7.97 2.79 -10.97
C SER A 285 -9.23 2.72 -10.10
N GLN A 286 -9.93 1.59 -10.07
CA GLN A 286 -11.12 1.40 -9.22
C GLN A 286 -10.74 1.18 -7.76
N GLU A 287 -9.62 0.50 -7.48
CA GLU A 287 -9.08 0.39 -6.13
C GLU A 287 -8.61 1.74 -5.59
N LEU A 288 -8.09 2.61 -6.47
CA LEU A 288 -7.71 3.98 -6.15
C LEU A 288 -8.90 4.91 -5.94
N ALA A 289 -10.08 4.61 -6.48
CA ALA A 289 -11.28 5.44 -6.30
C ALA A 289 -11.68 5.56 -4.82
N GLY A 290 -11.41 4.53 -4.00
CA GLY A 290 -11.56 4.61 -2.55
C GLY A 290 -10.58 5.60 -1.89
N VAL A 291 -9.36 5.71 -2.40
CA VAL A 291 -8.34 6.66 -1.95
C VAL A 291 -8.65 8.06 -2.49
N THR A 292 -9.06 8.18 -3.74
CA THR A 292 -9.46 9.46 -4.35
C THR A 292 -10.76 10.01 -3.77
N GLY A 293 -11.65 9.17 -3.24
CA GLY A 293 -12.84 9.62 -2.51
C GLY A 293 -12.49 10.42 -1.24
N ALA A 294 -11.47 9.99 -0.50
CA ALA A 294 -10.94 10.73 0.64
C ALA A 294 -10.26 12.05 0.21
N VAL A 295 -9.54 12.03 -0.91
CA VAL A 295 -8.91 13.20 -1.53
C VAL A 295 -9.97 14.20 -2.01
N ASN A 296 -11.04 13.75 -2.64
CA ASN A 296 -12.16 14.60 -3.08
C ASN A 296 -12.90 15.24 -1.89
N GLY A 297 -12.97 14.56 -0.74
CA GLY A 297 -13.47 15.15 0.51
C GLY A 297 -12.62 16.32 1.01
N VAL A 298 -11.28 16.18 0.90
CA VAL A 298 -10.34 17.28 1.21
C VAL A 298 -10.49 18.43 0.22
N TYR A 299 -10.68 18.16 -1.08
CA TYR A 299 -10.96 19.21 -2.08
C TYR A 299 -12.24 19.96 -1.78
N GLY A 300 -13.32 19.28 -1.40
CA GLY A 300 -14.58 19.93 -1.01
C GLY A 300 -14.42 20.87 0.19
N LEU A 301 -13.60 20.50 1.18
CA LEU A 301 -13.27 21.37 2.31
C LEU A 301 -12.43 22.59 1.87
N ILE A 302 -11.43 22.39 1.02
CA ILE A 302 -10.56 23.46 0.50
C ILE A 302 -11.37 24.43 -0.36
N ASP A 303 -12.19 23.94 -1.27
CA ASP A 303 -13.06 24.76 -2.11
C ASP A 303 -14.08 25.54 -1.26
N GLY A 304 -14.63 24.91 -0.19
CA GLY A 304 -15.49 25.60 0.80
C GLY A 304 -14.76 26.72 1.55
N MET A 305 -13.51 26.51 1.95
CA MET A 305 -12.68 27.53 2.58
C MET A 305 -12.32 28.67 1.61
N LEU A 306 -11.99 28.35 0.36
CA LEU A 306 -11.71 29.36 -0.68
C LEU A 306 -12.94 30.20 -1.00
N TRP A 307 -14.13 29.59 -1.08
CA TRP A 307 -15.39 30.31 -1.24
C TRP A 307 -15.70 31.23 -0.05
N ALA A 308 -15.51 30.77 1.18
CA ALA A 308 -15.72 31.57 2.40
C ALA A 308 -14.74 32.75 2.52
N THR A 309 -13.59 32.69 1.84
CA THR A 309 -12.60 33.80 1.82
C THR A 309 -12.80 34.76 0.64
N ALA A 310 -13.60 34.37 -0.37
CA ALA A 310 -13.91 35.19 -1.55
C ALA A 310 -15.17 36.08 -1.38
N LEU A 311 -16.00 35.79 -0.36
CA LEU A 311 -17.16 36.60 0.05
C LEU A 311 -16.74 37.64 1.10
#